data_baffec1347a62af217e6a5af2a28a05d
#
_entry.id   baffec1347a62af217e6a5af2a28a05d
#
_cell.length_a   1.000
_cell.length_b   1.000
_cell.length_c   1.000
_cell.angle_alpha   90.00
_cell.angle_beta   90.00
_cell.angle_gamma   90.00
#
_symmetry.space_group_name_H-M   'P 1'
#
loop_
_entity.id
_entity.type
_entity.pdbx_description
1 polymer ?
#
loop_
_entity_poly.entity_id
_entity_poly.type
_entity_poly.pdbx_seq_one_letter_code
_entity_poly.pdbx_strand_id
1 'polypeptide(L)'
;MNRLGHQTELDGVRGLAIIMVVAGHCLGLYEGWAQRGVLGVDLFFVLSGFLITSILVEEWQRDRSVNLREFYVRRGRRLFPALVVLVGVFAFLTMLALPARAPETGIEALLRISYVANFVIAFTQNGVGVGFAHLWSLSLEEQFYLLWPSALLLLLRRRVSPSHLLLGLLVVIAAVNLQRLAVVAGGGDRHRIWFAPDTHSDAIVFGCAGALVWKYRLLRIPVTRWAWALVGAVFVGALIAFDPLRTSTFPATLPLFARASAVGIVLLIESPAALPARLFARRPMQAMGKISYSLYLWHAPLIVFFGILGLPVAVVASILSYRYVEKPFRRRSRPAIALSAPARAK
;
A
#
# COMPACT_ATOMS: atom_id res chain seq x y z
N MET A 1 22.66 12.79 -6.70
CA MET A 1 21.53 12.46 -5.81
C MET A 1 20.37 12.00 -6.67
N ASN A 2 19.77 10.86 -6.29
CA ASN A 2 18.69 10.26 -7.09
C ASN A 2 17.39 11.07 -6.90
N ARG A 3 16.81 11.56 -8.00
CA ARG A 3 15.49 12.23 -7.98
C ARG A 3 14.40 11.24 -8.36
N LEU A 4 13.30 11.24 -7.61
CA LEU A 4 12.14 10.43 -7.92
C LEU A 4 11.24 11.17 -8.93
N GLY A 5 11.65 11.25 -10.20
CA GLY A 5 10.76 11.74 -11.26
C GLY A 5 9.46 10.92 -11.35
N HIS A 6 8.63 11.18 -12.36
CA HIS A 6 7.48 10.31 -12.63
C HIS A 6 7.99 8.95 -13.15
N GLN A 7 7.92 7.93 -12.30
CA GLN A 7 8.36 6.57 -12.61
C GLN A 7 7.15 5.74 -13.06
N THR A 8 7.08 5.50 -14.35
CA THR A 8 5.97 4.72 -14.96
C THR A 8 5.96 3.27 -14.51
N GLU A 9 7.12 2.73 -14.16
CA GLU A 9 7.32 1.39 -13.63
C GLU A 9 6.60 1.20 -12.29
N LEU A 10 6.60 2.23 -11.44
CA LEU A 10 5.93 2.18 -10.15
C LEU A 10 4.39 2.19 -10.27
N ASP A 11 3.85 2.85 -11.30
CA ASP A 11 2.44 2.70 -11.64
C ASP A 11 2.15 1.26 -12.08
N GLY A 12 3.07 0.63 -12.82
CA GLY A 12 2.98 -0.78 -13.18
C GLY A 12 3.02 -1.73 -11.97
N VAL A 13 3.88 -1.45 -10.99
CA VAL A 13 3.91 -2.21 -9.71
C VAL A 13 2.58 -2.12 -8.98
N ARG A 14 1.94 -0.94 -8.94
CA ARG A 14 0.56 -0.80 -8.43
C ARG A 14 -0.43 -1.65 -9.23
N GLY A 15 -0.24 -1.72 -10.55
CA GLY A 15 -1.03 -2.56 -11.44
C GLY A 15 -0.92 -4.04 -11.09
N LEU A 16 0.31 -4.53 -10.85
CA LEU A 16 0.53 -5.91 -10.39
C LEU A 16 -0.14 -6.14 -9.03
N ALA A 17 0.09 -5.25 -8.07
CA ALA A 17 -0.45 -5.37 -6.72
C ALA A 17 -1.98 -5.49 -6.72
N ILE A 18 -2.69 -4.63 -7.48
CA ILE A 18 -4.15 -4.72 -7.55
C ILE A 18 -4.63 -5.96 -8.28
N ILE A 19 -3.94 -6.42 -9.33
CA ILE A 19 -4.27 -7.68 -10.02
C ILE A 19 -4.15 -8.85 -9.05
N MET A 20 -3.08 -8.91 -8.25
CA MET A 20 -2.91 -9.96 -7.23
C MET A 20 -4.05 -9.94 -6.21
N VAL A 21 -4.38 -8.76 -5.65
CA VAL A 21 -5.46 -8.61 -4.66
C VAL A 21 -6.80 -9.05 -5.23
N VAL A 22 -7.16 -8.58 -6.42
CA VAL A 22 -8.44 -8.92 -7.06
C VAL A 22 -8.49 -10.40 -7.41
N ALA A 23 -7.41 -10.96 -7.96
CA ALA A 23 -7.32 -12.39 -8.25
C ALA A 23 -7.47 -13.23 -6.95
N GLY A 24 -6.83 -12.79 -5.85
CA GLY A 24 -6.95 -13.45 -4.55
C GLY A 24 -8.38 -13.47 -4.01
N HIS A 25 -9.14 -12.40 -4.20
CA HIS A 25 -10.54 -12.34 -3.75
C HIS A 25 -11.49 -13.08 -4.72
N CYS A 26 -11.28 -12.97 -6.03
CA CYS A 26 -12.14 -13.63 -7.03
C CYS A 26 -11.94 -15.16 -7.05
N LEU A 27 -10.70 -15.60 -7.17
CA LEU A 27 -10.37 -17.01 -7.32
C LEU A 27 -10.29 -17.73 -5.98
N GLY A 28 -9.94 -17.01 -4.91
CA GLY A 28 -9.92 -17.55 -3.54
C GLY A 28 -11.26 -18.00 -3.00
N LEU A 29 -12.37 -17.58 -3.65
CA LEU A 29 -13.70 -18.15 -3.39
C LEU A 29 -13.81 -19.61 -3.85
N TYR A 30 -13.00 -20.03 -4.81
CA TYR A 30 -13.09 -21.34 -5.45
C TYR A 30 -11.87 -22.22 -5.19
N GLU A 31 -10.67 -21.62 -5.05
CA GLU A 31 -9.43 -22.37 -4.90
C GLU A 31 -8.50 -21.72 -3.86
N GLY A 32 -8.10 -22.48 -2.84
CA GLY A 32 -7.31 -21.98 -1.71
C GLY A 32 -5.95 -21.36 -2.09
N TRP A 33 -5.29 -21.85 -3.16
CA TRP A 33 -4.00 -21.29 -3.60
C TRP A 33 -4.12 -19.85 -4.13
N ALA A 34 -5.25 -19.47 -4.70
CA ALA A 34 -5.47 -18.12 -5.21
C ALA A 34 -5.58 -17.07 -4.11
N GLN A 35 -5.93 -17.48 -2.87
CA GLN A 35 -5.93 -16.59 -1.70
C GLN A 35 -4.54 -15.98 -1.43
N ARG A 36 -3.46 -16.56 -1.95
CA ARG A 36 -2.09 -15.98 -1.89
C ARG A 36 -1.99 -14.61 -2.55
N GLY A 37 -2.92 -14.28 -3.45
CA GLY A 37 -3.02 -12.96 -4.05
C GLY A 37 -3.18 -11.81 -3.05
N VAL A 38 -3.60 -12.10 -1.80
CA VAL A 38 -3.66 -11.09 -0.73
C VAL A 38 -2.30 -10.46 -0.42
N LEU A 39 -1.17 -11.13 -0.74
CA LEU A 39 0.17 -10.54 -0.69
C LEU A 39 0.35 -9.32 -1.62
N GLY A 40 -0.57 -9.09 -2.55
CA GLY A 40 -0.64 -7.83 -3.29
C GLY A 40 -0.83 -6.61 -2.38
N VAL A 41 -1.43 -6.78 -1.18
CA VAL A 41 -1.52 -5.73 -0.16
C VAL A 41 -0.13 -5.40 0.38
N ASP A 42 0.70 -6.40 0.68
CA ASP A 42 2.08 -6.19 1.13
C ASP A 42 2.91 -5.47 0.06
N LEU A 43 2.69 -5.77 -1.22
CA LEU A 43 3.34 -5.04 -2.31
C LEU A 43 2.91 -3.56 -2.35
N PHE A 44 1.62 -3.25 -2.08
CA PHE A 44 1.17 -1.87 -1.89
C PHE A 44 1.84 -1.21 -0.68
N PHE A 45 1.95 -1.91 0.44
CA PHE A 45 2.60 -1.41 1.65
C PHE A 45 4.06 -1.05 1.40
N VAL A 46 4.83 -1.96 0.78
CA VAL A 46 6.23 -1.68 0.42
C VAL A 46 6.32 -0.47 -0.51
N LEU A 47 5.47 -0.40 -1.53
CA LEU A 47 5.48 0.73 -2.47
C LEU A 47 5.12 2.05 -1.78
N SER A 48 4.17 2.04 -0.85
CA SER A 48 3.76 3.21 -0.07
C SER A 48 4.87 3.71 0.84
N GLY A 49 5.51 2.82 1.60
CA GLY A 49 6.66 3.16 2.42
C GLY A 49 7.81 3.75 1.59
N PHE A 50 8.12 3.13 0.45
CA PHE A 50 9.14 3.60 -0.47
C PHE A 50 8.86 4.99 -1.04
N LEU A 51 7.66 5.21 -1.56
CA LEU A 51 7.29 6.47 -2.20
C LEU A 51 7.24 7.63 -1.21
N ILE A 52 6.57 7.43 -0.07
CA ILE A 52 6.44 8.50 0.94
C ILE A 52 7.83 8.89 1.48
N THR A 53 8.64 7.92 1.86
CA THR A 53 9.99 8.21 2.38
C THR A 53 10.84 8.90 1.31
N SER A 54 10.79 8.44 0.04
CA SER A 54 11.53 9.06 -1.04
C SER A 54 11.12 10.51 -1.30
N ILE A 55 9.81 10.81 -1.28
CA ILE A 55 9.29 12.17 -1.50
C ILE A 55 9.70 13.10 -0.35
N LEU A 56 9.54 12.66 0.90
CA LEU A 56 9.88 13.46 2.07
C LEU A 56 11.39 13.75 2.18
N VAL A 57 12.22 12.73 1.92
CA VAL A 57 13.68 12.88 1.88
C VAL A 57 14.09 13.82 0.75
N GLU A 58 13.47 13.73 -0.44
CA GLU A 58 13.78 14.63 -1.55
C GLU A 58 13.39 16.07 -1.25
N GLU A 59 12.22 16.32 -0.66
CA GLU A 59 11.78 17.65 -0.24
C GLU A 59 12.73 18.21 0.82
N TRP A 60 13.10 17.42 1.83
CA TRP A 60 14.07 17.82 2.84
C TRP A 60 15.47 18.15 2.26
N GLN A 61 15.92 17.36 1.31
CA GLN A 61 17.22 17.59 0.66
C GLN A 61 17.25 18.88 -0.17
N ARG A 62 16.12 19.23 -0.80
CA ARG A 62 15.97 20.41 -1.62
C ARG A 62 15.78 21.67 -0.78
N ASP A 63 14.84 21.64 0.16
CA ASP A 63 14.31 22.83 0.84
C ASP A 63 14.73 22.94 2.31
N ARG A 64 15.42 21.91 2.87
CA ARG A 64 15.72 21.76 4.30
C ARG A 64 14.50 21.85 5.21
N SER A 65 13.34 21.64 4.64
CA SER A 65 12.03 21.64 5.29
C SER A 65 11.11 20.65 4.58
N VAL A 66 10.05 20.25 5.27
CA VAL A 66 8.97 19.43 4.70
C VAL A 66 7.66 20.09 5.08
N ASN A 67 6.81 20.38 4.09
CA ASN A 67 5.49 20.95 4.33
C ASN A 67 4.47 19.84 4.66
N LEU A 68 4.43 19.42 5.93
CA LEU A 68 3.52 18.37 6.39
C LEU A 68 2.04 18.70 6.13
N ARG A 69 1.63 19.98 6.30
CA ARG A 69 0.24 20.39 6.03
C ARG A 69 -0.15 20.13 4.58
N GLU A 70 0.70 20.53 3.66
CA GLU A 70 0.47 20.30 2.24
C GLU A 70 0.49 18.81 1.90
N PHE A 71 1.40 18.03 2.50
CA PHE A 71 1.45 16.59 2.36
C PHE A 71 0.12 15.94 2.78
N TYR A 72 -0.41 16.25 3.99
CA TYR A 72 -1.67 15.69 4.47
C TYR A 72 -2.87 16.12 3.65
N VAL A 73 -2.92 17.39 3.23
CA VAL A 73 -4.02 17.89 2.37
C VAL A 73 -4.02 17.19 1.02
N ARG A 74 -2.85 17.03 0.37
CA ARG A 74 -2.75 16.29 -0.90
C ARG A 74 -3.19 14.83 -0.75
N ARG A 75 -2.81 14.20 0.35
CA ARG A 75 -3.16 12.82 0.65
C ARG A 75 -4.66 12.65 0.90
N GLY A 76 -5.21 13.45 1.80
CA GLY A 76 -6.64 13.42 2.11
C GLY A 76 -7.51 13.65 0.88
N ARG A 77 -7.18 14.65 0.05
CA ARG A 77 -7.90 14.89 -1.21
C ARG A 77 -7.81 13.74 -2.21
N ARG A 78 -6.77 12.93 -2.13
CA ARG A 78 -6.60 11.77 -3.00
C ARG A 78 -7.44 10.57 -2.57
N LEU A 79 -7.54 10.29 -1.26
CA LEU A 79 -8.06 9.03 -0.74
C LEU A 79 -9.44 9.16 -0.14
N PHE A 80 -9.64 10.20 0.69
CA PHE A 80 -10.86 10.36 1.48
C PHE A 80 -12.15 10.48 0.66
N PRO A 81 -12.23 11.26 -0.45
CA PRO A 81 -13.48 11.39 -1.20
C PRO A 81 -14.02 10.08 -1.75
N ALA A 82 -13.14 9.22 -2.31
CA ALA A 82 -13.57 7.95 -2.88
C ALA A 82 -13.99 6.94 -1.79
N LEU A 83 -13.32 6.95 -0.63
CA LEU A 83 -13.71 6.14 0.52
C LEU A 83 -15.10 6.54 1.04
N VAL A 84 -15.35 7.85 1.21
CA VAL A 84 -16.66 8.35 1.67
C VAL A 84 -17.77 7.98 0.70
N VAL A 85 -17.52 8.09 -0.60
CA VAL A 85 -18.50 7.67 -1.62
C VAL A 85 -18.80 6.18 -1.52
N LEU A 86 -17.76 5.33 -1.43
CA LEU A 86 -17.95 3.88 -1.26
C LEU A 86 -18.78 3.57 -0.01
N VAL A 87 -18.32 4.06 1.14
CA VAL A 87 -18.98 3.78 2.43
C VAL A 87 -20.41 4.32 2.44
N GLY A 88 -20.62 5.53 1.91
CA GLY A 88 -21.95 6.15 1.81
C GLY A 88 -22.91 5.37 0.92
N VAL A 89 -22.46 4.92 -0.25
CA VAL A 89 -23.30 4.11 -1.16
C VAL A 89 -23.73 2.81 -0.49
N PHE A 90 -22.79 2.08 0.10
CA PHE A 90 -23.14 0.80 0.73
C PHE A 90 -23.91 0.97 2.03
N ALA A 91 -23.64 1.99 2.84
CA ALA A 91 -24.45 2.30 4.01
C ALA A 91 -25.91 2.61 3.61
N PHE A 92 -26.09 3.44 2.59
CA PHE A 92 -27.42 3.76 2.04
C PHE A 92 -28.14 2.52 1.53
N LEU A 93 -27.48 1.68 0.74
CA LEU A 93 -28.07 0.44 0.22
C LEU A 93 -28.43 -0.55 1.33
N THR A 94 -27.58 -0.67 2.36
CA THR A 94 -27.87 -1.54 3.51
C THR A 94 -29.04 -1.02 4.32
N MET A 95 -29.12 0.28 4.58
CA MET A 95 -30.25 0.89 5.29
C MET A 95 -31.57 0.73 4.54
N LEU A 96 -31.53 0.81 3.21
CA LEU A 96 -32.71 0.62 2.37
C LEU A 96 -33.18 -0.84 2.34
N ALA A 97 -32.24 -1.78 2.19
CA ALA A 97 -32.55 -3.21 2.08
C ALA A 97 -32.81 -3.88 3.43
N LEU A 98 -32.19 -3.41 4.50
CA LEU A 98 -32.22 -3.99 5.85
C LEU A 98 -32.33 -2.89 6.93
N PRO A 99 -33.48 -2.20 7.05
CA PRO A 99 -33.65 -1.07 7.97
C PRO A 99 -33.32 -1.40 9.44
N ALA A 100 -33.56 -2.63 9.87
CA ALA A 100 -33.25 -3.10 11.23
C ALA A 100 -31.74 -3.05 11.56
N ARG A 101 -30.86 -3.03 10.53
CA ARG A 101 -29.40 -2.93 10.68
C ARG A 101 -28.86 -1.51 10.61
N ALA A 102 -29.70 -0.49 10.50
CA ALA A 102 -29.28 0.89 10.38
C ALA A 102 -28.31 1.37 11.48
N PRO A 103 -28.51 1.06 12.80
CA PRO A 103 -27.57 1.46 13.85
C PRO A 103 -26.18 0.82 13.69
N GLU A 104 -26.14 -0.50 13.41
CA GLU A 104 -24.88 -1.22 13.19
C GLU A 104 -24.15 -0.70 11.97
N THR A 105 -24.87 -0.44 10.87
CA THR A 105 -24.32 0.11 9.63
C THR A 105 -23.67 1.48 9.86
N GLY A 106 -24.28 2.33 10.71
CA GLY A 106 -23.71 3.64 11.05
C GLY A 106 -22.38 3.51 11.82
N ILE A 107 -22.32 2.61 12.80
CA ILE A 107 -21.09 2.34 13.57
C ILE A 107 -20.00 1.79 12.65
N GLU A 108 -20.33 0.82 11.82
CA GLU A 108 -19.40 0.24 10.86
C GLU A 108 -18.87 1.26 9.85
N ALA A 109 -19.72 2.15 9.34
CA ALA A 109 -19.33 3.24 8.45
C ALA A 109 -18.33 4.18 9.15
N LEU A 110 -18.59 4.54 10.40
CA LEU A 110 -17.70 5.39 11.21
C LEU A 110 -16.33 4.75 11.42
N LEU A 111 -16.29 3.45 11.78
CA LEU A 111 -15.03 2.72 11.97
C LEU A 111 -14.17 2.68 10.69
N ARG A 112 -14.80 2.59 9.53
CA ARG A 112 -14.09 2.60 8.23
C ARG A 112 -13.54 3.97 7.88
N ILE A 113 -14.33 5.02 8.07
CA ILE A 113 -13.94 6.40 7.75
C ILE A 113 -12.87 6.91 8.74
N SER A 114 -12.89 6.45 10.00
CA SER A 114 -11.90 6.83 11.01
C SER A 114 -10.59 6.02 10.94
N TYR A 115 -10.47 5.07 10.02
CA TYR A 115 -9.27 4.25 9.82
C TYR A 115 -8.83 3.45 11.07
N VAL A 116 -9.78 2.93 11.84
CA VAL A 116 -9.52 2.07 13.03
C VAL A 116 -10.05 0.65 12.88
N ALA A 117 -10.61 0.33 11.72
CA ALA A 117 -11.23 -0.98 11.45
C ALA A 117 -10.27 -2.17 11.67
N ASN A 118 -8.97 -1.99 11.38
CA ASN A 118 -7.96 -3.02 11.60
C ASN A 118 -7.82 -3.42 13.06
N PHE A 119 -7.90 -2.48 14.01
CA PHE A 119 -7.85 -2.79 15.44
C PHE A 119 -9.10 -3.56 15.89
N VAL A 120 -10.27 -3.17 15.41
CA VAL A 120 -11.51 -3.89 15.74
C VAL A 120 -11.40 -5.34 15.28
N ILE A 121 -11.02 -5.59 14.02
CA ILE A 121 -10.88 -6.94 13.50
C ILE A 121 -9.80 -7.73 14.26
N ALA A 122 -8.65 -7.10 14.55
CA ALA A 122 -7.52 -7.76 15.19
C ALA A 122 -7.80 -8.23 16.63
N PHE A 123 -8.59 -7.47 17.41
CA PHE A 123 -8.72 -7.67 18.84
C PHE A 123 -10.10 -8.11 19.31
N THR A 124 -11.13 -7.95 18.47
CA THR A 124 -12.49 -8.38 18.86
C THR A 124 -12.97 -9.60 18.08
N GLN A 125 -12.28 -10.00 17.03
CA GLN A 125 -12.69 -11.03 16.07
C GLN A 125 -14.07 -10.73 15.43
N ASN A 126 -14.66 -9.58 15.72
CA ASN A 126 -15.88 -9.12 15.12
C ASN A 126 -15.62 -8.57 13.73
N GLY A 127 -16.32 -9.09 12.74
CA GLY A 127 -16.24 -8.56 11.38
C GLY A 127 -16.72 -7.11 11.32
N VAL A 128 -16.08 -6.29 10.51
CA VAL A 128 -16.53 -4.92 10.19
C VAL A 128 -17.51 -4.95 9.01
N GLY A 129 -18.57 -5.71 9.13
CA GLY A 129 -19.58 -5.87 8.08
C GLY A 129 -19.11 -6.70 6.87
N VAL A 130 -20.08 -7.31 6.20
CA VAL A 130 -19.85 -8.19 5.05
C VAL A 130 -19.28 -7.39 3.88
N GLY A 131 -18.18 -7.86 3.29
CA GLY A 131 -17.59 -7.28 2.08
C GLY A 131 -16.60 -6.12 2.31
N PHE A 132 -16.39 -5.66 3.56
CA PHE A 132 -15.53 -4.50 3.84
C PHE A 132 -14.29 -4.82 4.68
N ALA A 133 -14.07 -6.08 4.99
CA ALA A 133 -12.90 -6.50 5.77
C ALA A 133 -11.58 -6.03 5.12
N HIS A 134 -11.50 -5.96 3.79
CA HIS A 134 -10.32 -5.51 3.05
C HIS A 134 -9.86 -4.09 3.40
N LEU A 135 -10.73 -3.21 3.93
CA LEU A 135 -10.37 -1.84 4.31
C LEU A 135 -9.44 -1.76 5.54
N TRP A 136 -9.16 -2.89 6.21
CA TRP A 136 -8.18 -2.95 7.29
C TRP A 136 -6.79 -2.42 6.87
N SER A 137 -6.37 -2.78 5.66
CA SER A 137 -5.06 -2.39 5.17
C SER A 137 -4.97 -0.89 4.89
N LEU A 138 -6.07 -0.29 4.42
CA LEU A 138 -6.17 1.16 4.26
C LEU A 138 -6.06 1.86 5.64
N SER A 139 -6.65 1.27 6.68
CA SER A 139 -6.50 1.79 8.05
C SER A 139 -5.05 1.78 8.52
N LEU A 140 -4.34 0.67 8.33
CA LEU A 140 -2.93 0.53 8.69
C LEU A 140 -2.05 1.49 7.87
N GLU A 141 -2.33 1.63 6.58
CA GLU A 141 -1.62 2.54 5.69
C GLU A 141 -1.80 4.02 6.11
N GLU A 142 -3.02 4.46 6.44
CA GLU A 142 -3.29 5.83 6.86
C GLU A 142 -2.71 6.14 8.26
N GLN A 143 -2.71 5.17 9.18
CA GLN A 143 -2.01 5.28 10.47
C GLN A 143 -0.51 5.51 10.26
N PHE A 144 0.10 4.75 9.35
CA PHE A 144 1.50 4.97 8.97
C PHE A 144 1.71 6.37 8.37
N TYR A 145 0.83 6.84 7.48
CA TYR A 145 0.95 8.17 6.87
C TYR A 145 0.77 9.31 7.89
N LEU A 146 0.02 9.07 8.95
CA LEU A 146 -0.12 10.05 10.03
C LEU A 146 1.17 10.16 10.85
N LEU A 147 1.80 9.04 11.17
CA LEU A 147 2.93 8.97 12.10
C LEU A 147 4.28 9.19 11.42
N TRP A 148 4.54 8.50 10.30
CA TRP A 148 5.86 8.43 9.69
C TRP A 148 6.40 9.76 9.16
N PRO A 149 5.63 10.61 8.46
CA PRO A 149 6.14 11.90 7.96
C PRO A 149 6.62 12.81 9.09
N SER A 150 5.89 12.86 10.19
CA SER A 150 6.25 13.65 11.37
C SER A 150 7.48 13.10 12.08
N ALA A 151 7.56 11.77 12.25
CA ALA A 151 8.70 11.09 12.82
C ALA A 151 9.96 11.29 11.98
N LEU A 152 9.86 11.06 10.66
CA LEU A 152 10.99 11.24 9.74
C LEU A 152 11.48 12.70 9.74
N LEU A 153 10.57 13.69 9.68
CA LEU A 153 10.94 15.10 9.73
C LEU A 153 11.67 15.44 11.03
N LEU A 154 11.21 14.94 12.19
CA LEU A 154 11.87 15.14 13.48
C LEU A 154 13.29 14.58 13.46
N LEU A 155 13.46 13.35 12.95
CA LEU A 155 14.77 12.69 12.87
C LEU A 155 15.73 13.43 11.93
N LEU A 156 15.21 13.91 10.78
CA LEU A 156 15.98 14.71 9.83
C LEU A 156 16.38 16.08 10.43
N ARG A 157 15.49 16.74 11.19
CA ARG A 157 15.79 17.99 11.90
C ARG A 157 16.84 17.79 12.98
N ARG A 158 16.83 16.65 13.66
CA ARG A 158 17.85 16.23 14.64
C ARG A 158 19.14 15.76 13.98
N ARG A 159 19.27 15.86 12.66
CA ARG A 159 20.44 15.45 11.88
C ARG A 159 20.87 13.99 12.12
N VAL A 160 19.91 13.11 12.41
CA VAL A 160 20.19 11.67 12.50
C VAL A 160 20.76 11.20 11.17
N SER A 161 21.89 10.49 11.21
CA SER A 161 22.53 10.03 9.97
C SER A 161 21.67 9.02 9.23
N PRO A 162 21.75 8.94 7.89
CA PRO A 162 20.99 7.97 7.09
C PRO A 162 21.22 6.51 7.51
N SER A 163 22.43 6.19 7.98
CA SER A 163 22.75 4.83 8.47
C SER A 163 22.05 4.53 9.78
N HIS A 164 21.96 5.49 10.71
CA HIS A 164 21.20 5.31 11.94
C HIS A 164 19.68 5.27 11.68
N LEU A 165 19.16 6.03 10.71
CA LEU A 165 17.78 5.92 10.28
C LEU A 165 17.48 4.50 9.74
N LEU A 166 18.36 3.99 8.89
CA LEU A 166 18.23 2.63 8.37
C LEU A 166 18.29 1.58 9.48
N LEU A 167 19.25 1.72 10.42
CA LEU A 167 19.35 0.82 11.57
C LEU A 167 18.05 0.84 12.40
N GLY A 168 17.49 2.02 12.68
CA GLY A 168 16.20 2.15 13.37
C GLY A 168 15.06 1.43 12.67
N LEU A 169 14.97 1.55 11.34
CA LEU A 169 13.98 0.82 10.56
C LEU A 169 14.19 -0.71 10.60
N LEU A 170 15.45 -1.16 10.55
CA LEU A 170 15.77 -2.59 10.68
C LEU A 170 15.41 -3.14 12.07
N VAL A 171 15.61 -2.35 13.12
CA VAL A 171 15.16 -2.70 14.48
C VAL A 171 13.64 -2.82 14.55
N VAL A 172 12.90 -1.88 13.94
CA VAL A 172 11.43 -1.97 13.88
C VAL A 172 10.98 -3.21 13.09
N ILE A 173 11.60 -3.50 11.94
CA ILE A 173 11.34 -4.73 11.18
C ILE A 173 11.57 -5.96 12.05
N ALA A 174 12.69 -6.04 12.75
CA ALA A 174 13.02 -7.15 13.63
C ALA A 174 11.99 -7.29 14.76
N ALA A 175 11.61 -6.18 15.41
CA ALA A 175 10.61 -6.17 16.47
C ALA A 175 9.23 -6.68 15.99
N VAL A 176 8.75 -6.21 14.84
CA VAL A 176 7.48 -6.68 14.24
C VAL A 176 7.55 -8.18 13.93
N ASN A 177 8.67 -8.66 13.38
CA ASN A 177 8.82 -10.07 13.06
C ASN A 177 8.93 -10.95 14.32
N LEU A 178 9.65 -10.50 15.35
CA LEU A 178 9.73 -11.20 16.63
C LEU A 178 8.36 -11.26 17.32
N GLN A 179 7.61 -10.14 17.30
CA GLN A 179 6.26 -10.10 17.84
C GLN A 179 5.32 -11.06 17.08
N ARG A 180 5.38 -11.07 15.75
CA ARG A 180 4.63 -12.03 14.92
C ARG A 180 4.99 -13.47 15.29
N LEU A 181 6.28 -13.78 15.42
CA LEU A 181 6.75 -15.10 15.79
C LEU A 181 6.24 -15.51 17.18
N ALA A 182 6.31 -14.59 18.16
CA ALA A 182 5.81 -14.82 19.52
C ALA A 182 4.31 -15.11 19.54
N VAL A 183 3.50 -14.34 18.76
CA VAL A 183 2.05 -14.54 18.66
C VAL A 183 1.75 -15.89 18.00
N VAL A 184 2.47 -16.27 16.94
CA VAL A 184 2.30 -17.58 16.28
C VAL A 184 2.68 -18.72 17.22
N ALA A 185 3.81 -18.61 17.92
CA ALA A 185 4.28 -19.63 18.88
C ALA A 185 3.34 -19.78 20.08
N GLY A 186 2.69 -18.69 20.49
CA GLY A 186 1.68 -18.70 21.55
C GLY A 186 0.29 -19.18 21.09
N GLY A 187 0.15 -19.70 19.86
CA GLY A 187 -1.16 -20.14 19.33
C GLY A 187 -2.12 -19.01 19.01
N GLY A 188 -1.58 -17.81 18.77
CA GLY A 188 -2.39 -16.62 18.49
C GLY A 188 -3.22 -16.74 17.22
N ASP A 189 -4.38 -16.09 17.24
CA ASP A 189 -5.34 -16.10 16.14
C ASP A 189 -4.80 -15.39 14.88
N ARG A 190 -5.22 -15.91 13.72
CA ARG A 190 -4.90 -15.35 12.40
C ARG A 190 -5.28 -13.88 12.27
N HIS A 191 -6.44 -13.45 12.81
CA HIS A 191 -6.87 -12.06 12.76
C HIS A 191 -5.90 -11.15 13.50
N ARG A 192 -5.42 -11.56 14.69
CA ARG A 192 -4.41 -10.83 15.46
C ARG A 192 -3.11 -10.66 14.67
N ILE A 193 -2.68 -11.71 13.98
CA ILE A 193 -1.42 -11.70 13.23
C ILE A 193 -1.53 -10.85 11.96
N TRP A 194 -2.68 -10.92 11.27
CA TRP A 194 -2.85 -10.31 9.95
C TRP A 194 -3.26 -8.83 10.02
N PHE A 195 -4.11 -8.44 10.97
CA PHE A 195 -4.72 -7.11 10.98
C PHE A 195 -4.06 -6.12 11.93
N ALA A 196 -3.26 -6.56 12.90
CA ALA A 196 -2.65 -5.68 13.86
C ALA A 196 -1.33 -5.06 13.36
N PRO A 197 -1.08 -3.76 13.64
CA PRO A 197 0.12 -3.07 13.15
C PRO A 197 1.43 -3.64 13.68
N ASP A 198 1.45 -4.10 14.93
CA ASP A 198 2.64 -4.64 15.59
C ASP A 198 3.07 -6.03 15.09
N THR A 199 2.24 -6.67 14.27
CA THR A 199 2.53 -7.96 13.64
C THR A 199 2.56 -7.91 12.11
N HIS A 200 2.15 -6.80 11.46
CA HIS A 200 2.03 -6.74 9.99
C HIS A 200 2.44 -5.39 9.37
N SER A 201 3.11 -4.50 10.11
CA SER A 201 3.58 -3.23 9.52
C SER A 201 4.97 -3.30 8.87
N ASP A 202 5.66 -4.41 8.98
CA ASP A 202 7.03 -4.58 8.45
C ASP A 202 7.13 -4.37 6.94
N ALA A 203 6.12 -4.73 6.16
CA ALA A 203 6.11 -4.50 4.72
C ALA A 203 6.24 -3.00 4.37
N ILE A 204 5.52 -2.11 5.05
CA ILE A 204 5.65 -0.66 4.85
C ILE A 204 7.06 -0.20 5.25
N VAL A 205 7.58 -0.72 6.37
CA VAL A 205 8.90 -0.36 6.89
C VAL A 205 10.02 -0.85 5.98
N PHE A 206 9.90 -2.03 5.34
CA PHE A 206 10.80 -2.47 4.27
C PHE A 206 10.83 -1.49 3.09
N GLY A 207 9.67 -0.94 2.71
CA GLY A 207 9.59 0.12 1.71
C GLY A 207 10.37 1.37 2.11
N CYS A 208 10.24 1.83 3.36
CA CYS A 208 11.01 2.97 3.90
C CYS A 208 12.51 2.69 3.88
N ALA A 209 12.93 1.50 4.30
CA ALA A 209 14.35 1.10 4.28
C ALA A 209 14.90 1.08 2.85
N GLY A 210 14.17 0.52 1.89
CA GLY A 210 14.51 0.54 0.47
C GLY A 210 14.70 1.97 -0.08
N ALA A 211 13.82 2.89 0.33
CA ALA A 211 13.91 4.30 -0.04
C ALA A 211 15.18 4.97 0.50
N LEU A 212 15.53 4.73 1.77
CA LEU A 212 16.77 5.26 2.35
C LEU A 212 18.02 4.69 1.66
N VAL A 213 18.05 3.37 1.45
CA VAL A 213 19.14 2.72 0.72
C VAL A 213 19.32 3.34 -0.65
N TRP A 214 18.24 3.54 -1.39
CA TRP A 214 18.29 4.14 -2.72
C TRP A 214 18.66 5.62 -2.71
N LYS A 215 18.03 6.44 -1.85
CA LYS A 215 18.25 7.90 -1.82
C LYS A 215 19.66 8.29 -1.37
N TYR A 216 20.18 7.59 -0.37
CA TYR A 216 21.50 7.89 0.21
C TYR A 216 22.61 6.98 -0.29
N ARG A 217 22.31 6.02 -1.19
CA ARG A 217 23.26 5.03 -1.71
C ARG A 217 24.01 4.28 -0.61
N LEU A 218 23.28 3.92 0.44
CA LEU A 218 23.85 3.25 1.62
C LEU A 218 24.39 1.85 1.28
N LEU A 219 23.76 1.18 0.33
CA LEU A 219 24.19 -0.10 -0.22
C LEU A 219 24.18 -0.03 -1.75
N ARG A 220 25.18 -0.63 -2.38
CA ARG A 220 25.20 -0.82 -3.84
C ARG A 220 24.52 -2.14 -4.15
N ILE A 221 23.33 -2.08 -4.72
CA ILE A 221 22.64 -3.26 -5.22
C ILE A 221 23.11 -3.46 -6.67
N PRO A 222 23.85 -4.55 -6.97
CA PRO A 222 24.34 -4.77 -8.32
C PRO A 222 23.17 -5.06 -9.26
N VAL A 223 23.03 -4.26 -10.32
CA VAL A 223 22.00 -4.47 -11.35
C VAL A 223 22.49 -5.53 -12.33
N THR A 224 22.31 -6.78 -11.98
CA THR A 224 22.70 -7.93 -12.79
C THR A 224 21.50 -8.82 -13.10
N ARG A 225 21.61 -9.66 -14.14
CA ARG A 225 20.59 -10.70 -14.40
C ARG A 225 20.38 -11.63 -13.21
N TRP A 226 21.42 -11.89 -12.43
CA TRP A 226 21.35 -12.73 -11.25
C TRP A 226 20.61 -12.08 -10.08
N ALA A 227 20.78 -10.75 -9.90
CA ALA A 227 19.99 -10.01 -8.92
C ALA A 227 18.48 -10.05 -9.26
N TRP A 228 18.12 -9.89 -10.52
CA TRP A 228 16.75 -10.05 -10.98
C TRP A 228 16.22 -11.48 -10.80
N ALA A 229 17.04 -12.49 -11.14
CA ALA A 229 16.67 -13.88 -10.96
C ALA A 229 16.46 -14.22 -9.47
N LEU A 230 17.35 -13.75 -8.59
CA LEU A 230 17.24 -13.96 -7.14
C LEU A 230 15.99 -13.28 -6.57
N VAL A 231 15.77 -12.00 -6.88
CA VAL A 231 14.58 -11.27 -6.44
C VAL A 231 13.31 -11.95 -6.93
N GLY A 232 13.27 -12.34 -8.21
CA GLY A 232 12.14 -13.06 -8.78
C GLY A 232 11.92 -14.43 -8.10
N ALA A 233 12.98 -15.17 -7.86
CA ALA A 233 12.90 -16.48 -7.18
C ALA A 233 12.41 -16.36 -5.74
N VAL A 234 12.91 -15.36 -4.98
CA VAL A 234 12.45 -15.11 -3.60
C VAL A 234 11.01 -14.64 -3.58
N PHE A 235 10.63 -13.72 -4.49
CA PHE A 235 9.27 -13.23 -4.61
C PHE A 235 8.28 -14.36 -4.91
N VAL A 236 8.57 -15.15 -5.94
CA VAL A 236 7.72 -16.29 -6.34
C VAL A 236 7.75 -17.39 -5.29
N GLY A 237 8.94 -17.70 -4.74
CA GLY A 237 9.09 -18.69 -3.67
C GLY A 237 8.29 -18.34 -2.41
N ALA A 238 8.32 -17.07 -1.98
CA ALA A 238 7.52 -16.59 -0.87
C ALA A 238 6.01 -16.69 -1.18
N LEU A 239 5.61 -16.32 -2.40
CA LEU A 239 4.22 -16.43 -2.85
C LEU A 239 3.73 -17.89 -2.85
N ILE A 240 4.56 -18.84 -3.30
CA ILE A 240 4.23 -20.27 -3.31
C ILE A 240 4.17 -20.83 -1.88
N ALA A 241 5.14 -20.47 -1.03
CA ALA A 241 5.24 -20.96 0.35
C ALA A 241 4.21 -20.35 1.29
N PHE A 242 3.67 -19.17 0.95
CA PHE A 242 2.65 -18.52 1.75
C PHE A 242 1.33 -19.30 1.70
N ASP A 243 0.81 -19.65 2.87
CA ASP A 243 -0.51 -20.25 3.03
C ASP A 243 -1.34 -19.37 3.97
N PRO A 244 -2.36 -18.66 3.48
CA PRO A 244 -3.18 -17.75 4.30
C PRO A 244 -3.99 -18.48 5.38
N LEU A 245 -4.12 -19.80 5.30
CA LEU A 245 -4.81 -20.62 6.30
C LEU A 245 -3.86 -21.16 7.38
N ARG A 246 -2.53 -21.11 7.14
CA ARG A 246 -1.50 -21.61 8.05
C ARG A 246 -0.65 -20.48 8.59
N THR A 247 -0.96 -20.02 9.79
CA THR A 247 -0.23 -18.92 10.46
C THR A 247 1.27 -19.20 10.60
N SER A 248 1.67 -20.47 10.71
CA SER A 248 3.07 -20.89 10.80
C SER A 248 3.92 -20.49 9.57
N THR A 249 3.31 -20.20 8.43
CA THR A 249 4.04 -19.73 7.23
C THR A 249 4.36 -18.23 7.28
N PHE A 250 3.61 -17.43 8.04
CA PHE A 250 3.67 -15.96 8.04
C PHE A 250 5.03 -15.40 8.48
N PRO A 251 5.68 -15.92 9.56
CA PRO A 251 6.96 -15.36 10.03
C PRO A 251 8.09 -15.43 8.99
N ALA A 252 8.06 -16.40 8.10
CA ALA A 252 9.06 -16.54 7.05
C ALA A 252 8.66 -15.85 5.76
N THR A 253 7.42 -16.06 5.30
CA THR A 253 7.00 -15.67 3.95
C THR A 253 6.73 -14.17 3.81
N LEU A 254 6.10 -13.53 4.80
CA LEU A 254 5.79 -12.10 4.74
C LEU A 254 7.06 -11.23 4.65
N PRO A 255 8.07 -11.36 5.54
CA PRO A 255 9.27 -10.55 5.45
C PRO A 255 10.12 -10.87 4.22
N LEU A 256 10.13 -12.11 3.73
CA LEU A 256 10.83 -12.47 2.49
C LEU A 256 10.17 -11.80 1.29
N PHE A 257 8.85 -11.85 1.19
CA PHE A 257 8.09 -11.20 0.12
C PHE A 257 8.28 -9.68 0.15
N ALA A 258 8.16 -9.04 1.32
CA ALA A 258 8.34 -7.60 1.48
C ALA A 258 9.77 -7.16 1.13
N ARG A 259 10.79 -7.93 1.56
CA ARG A 259 12.20 -7.66 1.21
C ARG A 259 12.43 -7.77 -0.29
N ALA A 260 11.96 -8.85 -0.93
CA ALA A 260 12.09 -9.04 -2.38
C ALA A 260 11.40 -7.91 -3.14
N SER A 261 10.21 -7.49 -2.69
CA SER A 261 9.47 -6.37 -3.26
C SER A 261 10.23 -5.05 -3.14
N ALA A 262 10.82 -4.75 -1.97
CA ALA A 262 11.60 -3.53 -1.76
C ALA A 262 12.85 -3.48 -2.63
N VAL A 263 13.61 -4.59 -2.71
CA VAL A 263 14.78 -4.70 -3.58
C VAL A 263 14.37 -4.62 -5.04
N GLY A 264 13.29 -5.29 -5.43
CA GLY A 264 12.75 -5.25 -6.79
C GLY A 264 12.37 -3.83 -7.22
N ILE A 265 11.74 -3.03 -6.36
CA ILE A 265 11.43 -1.63 -6.63
C ILE A 265 12.70 -0.81 -6.87
N VAL A 266 13.76 -1.01 -6.07
CA VAL A 266 15.04 -0.33 -6.28
C VAL A 266 15.66 -0.73 -7.61
N LEU A 267 15.68 -2.03 -7.95
CA LEU A 267 16.19 -2.52 -9.23
C LEU A 267 15.40 -1.96 -10.42
N LEU A 268 14.08 -1.84 -10.33
CA LEU A 268 13.24 -1.24 -11.39
C LEU A 268 13.65 0.20 -11.69
N ILE A 269 13.90 0.99 -10.65
CA ILE A 269 14.26 2.41 -10.79
C ILE A 269 15.71 2.56 -11.28
N GLU A 270 16.65 1.72 -10.81
CA GLU A 270 18.06 1.80 -11.20
C GLU A 270 18.31 1.20 -12.59
N SER A 271 17.37 0.43 -13.16
CA SER A 271 17.54 -0.21 -14.47
C SER A 271 16.30 -0.12 -15.36
N PRO A 272 15.92 1.07 -15.81
CA PRO A 272 14.71 1.26 -16.63
C PRO A 272 14.75 0.53 -17.98
N ALA A 273 15.95 0.21 -18.48
CA ALA A 273 16.15 -0.56 -19.71
C ALA A 273 15.98 -2.08 -19.52
N ALA A 274 15.95 -2.59 -18.29
CA ALA A 274 15.76 -4.02 -18.02
C ALA A 274 14.37 -4.50 -18.45
N LEU A 275 14.27 -5.78 -18.84
CA LEU A 275 13.01 -6.37 -19.28
C LEU A 275 11.89 -6.21 -18.23
N PRO A 276 12.09 -6.48 -16.92
CA PRO A 276 11.04 -6.25 -15.92
C PRO A 276 10.57 -4.81 -15.88
N ALA A 277 11.48 -3.82 -15.90
CA ALA A 277 11.11 -2.40 -15.87
C ALA A 277 10.26 -2.03 -17.11
N ARG A 278 10.65 -2.48 -18.31
CA ARG A 278 9.87 -2.27 -19.53
C ARG A 278 8.51 -2.94 -19.52
N LEU A 279 8.38 -4.11 -18.89
CA LEU A 279 7.10 -4.80 -18.72
C LEU A 279 6.16 -4.00 -17.80
N PHE A 280 6.65 -3.52 -16.66
CA PHE A 280 5.89 -2.68 -15.75
C PHE A 280 5.55 -1.30 -16.34
N ALA A 281 6.41 -0.76 -17.20
CA ALA A 281 6.17 0.50 -17.91
C ALA A 281 5.15 0.37 -19.08
N ARG A 282 4.61 -0.81 -19.38
CA ARG A 282 3.61 -0.98 -20.43
C ARG A 282 2.28 -0.30 -20.08
N ARG A 283 1.64 0.29 -21.09
CA ARG A 283 0.36 1.02 -20.93
C ARG A 283 -0.73 0.27 -20.15
N PRO A 284 -0.98 -1.04 -20.38
CA PRO A 284 -2.00 -1.77 -19.60
C PRO A 284 -1.68 -1.82 -18.11
N MET A 285 -0.42 -2.09 -17.74
CA MET A 285 0.01 -2.12 -16.34
C MET A 285 -0.14 -0.76 -15.65
N GLN A 286 0.28 0.31 -16.32
CA GLN A 286 0.09 1.68 -15.84
C GLN A 286 -1.39 2.04 -15.71
N ALA A 287 -2.24 1.61 -16.65
CA ALA A 287 -3.68 1.88 -16.60
C ALA A 287 -4.32 1.22 -15.36
N MET A 288 -3.98 -0.04 -15.10
CA MET A 288 -4.38 -0.73 -13.87
C MET A 288 -3.87 -0.02 -12.61
N GLY A 289 -2.62 0.41 -12.60
CA GLY A 289 -2.04 1.17 -11.50
C GLY A 289 -2.72 2.52 -11.25
N LYS A 290 -3.20 3.19 -12.29
CA LYS A 290 -3.93 4.48 -12.16
C LYS A 290 -5.27 4.33 -11.47
N ILE A 291 -6.01 3.26 -11.75
CA ILE A 291 -7.32 2.99 -11.14
C ILE A 291 -7.22 2.09 -9.91
N SER A 292 -6.01 1.68 -9.51
CA SER A 292 -5.78 0.66 -8.47
C SER A 292 -6.46 0.99 -7.14
N TYR A 293 -6.46 2.26 -6.74
CA TYR A 293 -7.11 2.67 -5.50
C TYR A 293 -8.63 2.54 -5.58
N SER A 294 -9.25 3.07 -6.63
CA SER A 294 -10.69 2.90 -6.84
C SER A 294 -11.06 1.42 -6.98
N LEU A 295 -10.26 0.62 -7.71
CA LEU A 295 -10.52 -0.81 -7.86
C LEU A 295 -10.37 -1.56 -6.52
N TYR A 296 -9.38 -1.17 -5.71
CA TYR A 296 -9.22 -1.70 -4.36
C TYR A 296 -10.46 -1.43 -3.49
N LEU A 297 -11.06 -0.27 -3.59
CA LEU A 297 -12.27 0.07 -2.84
C LEU A 297 -13.49 -0.75 -3.28
N TRP A 298 -13.75 -0.83 -4.58
CA TRP A 298 -15.00 -1.37 -5.11
C TRP A 298 -15.03 -2.90 -5.29
N HIS A 299 -13.87 -3.57 -5.47
CA HIS A 299 -13.85 -4.99 -5.85
C HIS A 299 -14.46 -5.92 -4.80
N ALA A 300 -14.01 -5.81 -3.54
CA ALA A 300 -14.38 -6.78 -2.51
C ALA A 300 -15.88 -6.77 -2.20
N PRO A 301 -16.55 -5.62 -1.92
CA PRO A 301 -17.97 -5.65 -1.68
C PRO A 301 -18.76 -6.14 -2.91
N LEU A 302 -18.39 -5.73 -4.12
CA LEU A 302 -19.12 -6.17 -5.31
C LEU A 302 -18.92 -7.66 -5.61
N ILE A 303 -17.73 -8.22 -5.35
CA ILE A 303 -17.49 -9.66 -5.48
C ILE A 303 -18.26 -10.43 -4.40
N VAL A 304 -18.33 -9.94 -3.18
CA VAL A 304 -19.05 -10.59 -2.09
C VAL A 304 -20.55 -10.64 -2.39
N PHE A 305 -21.14 -9.56 -2.94
CA PHE A 305 -22.57 -9.52 -3.23
C PHE A 305 -22.97 -10.21 -4.54
N PHE A 306 -22.12 -10.20 -5.57
CA PHE A 306 -22.46 -10.68 -6.92
C PHE A 306 -21.57 -11.86 -7.39
N GLY A 307 -20.69 -12.38 -6.51
CA GLY A 307 -19.72 -13.42 -6.90
C GLY A 307 -18.79 -12.91 -8.00
N ILE A 308 -18.38 -13.81 -8.89
CA ILE A 308 -17.47 -13.46 -10.00
C ILE A 308 -18.08 -12.42 -10.96
N LEU A 309 -19.42 -12.36 -11.07
CA LEU A 309 -20.11 -11.35 -11.88
C LEU A 309 -19.96 -9.94 -11.31
N GLY A 310 -19.60 -9.80 -10.05
CA GLY A 310 -19.24 -8.53 -9.44
C GLY A 310 -17.95 -7.91 -9.98
N LEU A 311 -17.05 -8.69 -10.58
CA LEU A 311 -15.77 -8.18 -11.08
C LEU A 311 -15.93 -7.17 -12.23
N PRO A 312 -16.67 -7.44 -13.33
CA PRO A 312 -16.88 -6.43 -14.37
C PRO A 312 -17.58 -5.18 -13.82
N VAL A 313 -18.53 -5.34 -12.90
CA VAL A 313 -19.20 -4.19 -12.23
C VAL A 313 -18.19 -3.39 -11.41
N ALA A 314 -17.30 -4.05 -10.67
CA ALA A 314 -16.24 -3.41 -9.90
C ALA A 314 -15.28 -2.62 -10.78
N VAL A 315 -14.90 -3.15 -11.94
CA VAL A 315 -14.04 -2.45 -12.91
C VAL A 315 -14.74 -1.18 -13.42
N VAL A 316 -16.00 -1.26 -13.83
CA VAL A 316 -16.77 -0.10 -14.29
C VAL A 316 -16.92 0.94 -13.17
N ALA A 317 -17.36 0.53 -11.99
CA ALA A 317 -17.49 1.40 -10.82
C ALA A 317 -16.15 2.09 -10.47
N SER A 318 -15.05 1.36 -10.60
CA SER A 318 -13.71 1.89 -10.33
C SER A 318 -13.29 2.95 -11.36
N ILE A 319 -13.57 2.74 -12.63
CA ILE A 319 -13.30 3.72 -13.69
C ILE A 319 -14.13 4.99 -13.48
N LEU A 320 -15.40 4.85 -13.13
CA LEU A 320 -16.28 5.98 -12.84
C LEU A 320 -15.81 6.72 -11.58
N SER A 321 -15.53 6.01 -10.49
CA SER A 321 -15.01 6.56 -9.24
C SER A 321 -13.68 7.29 -9.48
N TYR A 322 -12.73 6.69 -10.20
CA TYR A 322 -11.48 7.35 -10.57
C TYR A 322 -11.71 8.64 -11.38
N ARG A 323 -12.58 8.57 -12.40
CA ARG A 323 -12.80 9.69 -13.34
C ARG A 323 -13.55 10.85 -12.69
N TYR A 324 -14.60 10.57 -11.91
CA TYR A 324 -15.54 11.58 -11.42
C TYR A 324 -15.34 11.96 -9.96
N VAL A 325 -14.71 11.09 -9.15
CA VAL A 325 -14.44 11.36 -7.75
C VAL A 325 -12.94 11.61 -7.53
N GLU A 326 -12.05 10.63 -7.75
CA GLU A 326 -10.64 10.74 -7.40
C GLU A 326 -9.91 11.83 -8.20
N LYS A 327 -10.01 11.79 -9.53
CA LYS A 327 -9.25 12.67 -10.44
C LYS A 327 -9.53 14.17 -10.26
N PRO A 328 -10.79 14.63 -10.07
CA PRO A 328 -11.08 16.05 -9.84
C PRO A 328 -10.45 16.59 -8.56
N PHE A 329 -10.51 15.82 -7.46
CA PHE A 329 -9.91 16.24 -6.18
C PHE A 329 -8.38 16.25 -6.23
N ARG A 330 -7.76 15.33 -6.98
CA ARG A 330 -6.30 15.32 -7.21
C ARG A 330 -5.80 16.52 -8.00
N ARG A 331 -6.56 17.01 -8.99
CA ARG A 331 -6.18 18.18 -9.81
C ARG A 331 -6.10 19.46 -8.99
N ARG A 332 -7.02 19.66 -8.02
CA ARG A 332 -7.03 20.81 -7.12
C ARG A 332 -5.83 20.88 -6.17
N SER A 333 -5.04 19.81 -6.09
CA SER A 333 -3.86 19.68 -5.23
C SER A 333 -2.53 19.97 -5.93
N ARG A 334 -2.52 20.20 -7.25
CA ARG A 334 -1.30 20.62 -7.95
C ARG A 334 -1.10 22.12 -7.69
N PRO A 335 0.01 22.54 -7.04
CA PRO A 335 0.34 23.96 -7.05
C PRO A 335 0.47 24.38 -8.52
N ALA A 336 -0.08 25.55 -8.88
CA ALA A 336 0.27 26.22 -10.12
C ALA A 336 1.79 26.42 -10.06
N ILE A 337 2.56 25.60 -10.75
CA ILE A 337 3.96 25.90 -11.04
C ILE A 337 3.85 27.15 -11.89
N ALA A 338 4.07 28.32 -11.28
CA ALA A 338 4.32 29.53 -12.01
C ALA A 338 5.53 29.19 -12.93
N LEU A 339 5.23 29.04 -14.22
CA LEU A 339 6.21 29.12 -15.27
C LEU A 339 6.77 30.54 -15.17
N SER A 340 7.81 30.72 -14.35
CA SER A 340 8.67 31.89 -14.47
C SER A 340 9.31 31.78 -15.85
N ALA A 341 8.74 32.52 -16.78
CA ALA A 341 9.36 32.74 -18.08
C ALA A 341 10.81 33.20 -17.83
N PRO A 342 11.78 32.67 -18.56
CA PRO A 342 13.15 33.18 -18.46
C PRO A 342 13.11 34.68 -18.81
N ALA A 343 13.61 35.50 -17.88
CA ALA A 343 13.81 36.92 -18.11
C ALA A 343 14.67 37.03 -19.40
N ARG A 344 14.07 37.61 -20.45
CA ARG A 344 14.83 38.02 -21.64
C ARG A 344 15.89 39.03 -21.17
N ALA A 345 17.13 38.59 -21.11
CA ALA A 345 18.27 39.52 -21.03
C ALA A 345 18.21 40.43 -22.27
N LYS A 346 18.12 41.74 -22.00
CA LYS A 346 18.43 42.77 -22.98
C LYS A 346 19.93 43.03 -22.98
#